data_8020af35b4c75e926dc58dc7e0b13ba7
#
_entry.id   8020af35b4c75e926dc58dc7e0b13ba7
#
_cell.length_a   1.000
_cell.length_b   1.000
_cell.length_c   1.000
_cell.angle_alpha   90.00
_cell.angle_beta   90.00
_cell.angle_gamma   90.00
#
_symmetry.space_group_name_H-M   'P 1'
#
loop_
_entity.id
_entity.type
_entity.pdbx_description
1 polymer ?
#
loop_
_entity_poly.entity_id
_entity_poly.type
_entity_poly.pdbx_seq_one_letter_code
_entity_poly.pdbx_strand_id
1 'polypeptide(L)'
;MKFVFDLDGTLTKYETLPAIAAKFGVEKELAMLTDKTIRGDVPFLESFIQRVKMLSEIDPSEISELLSEVEVNQHLLQFILENNSDCIIATGNYRGWVEQLCEKFKCEYRCSEGSLIDGKVTLSKVFIKDDLVKELKEKGEFVVFIGDGNNDTEAMRLSDVGIACGIAHQPATSLMQLCDFVIYDDKTLGRFLKQIKSEQDGQTVVVSCAGIGSRLGLGKTKALVEINGKPIIKYICDYFSEIEDLRIVVGFQATSVIDLVLKIRKDVIFAFNHDYFHTMTGASLALGARFCLDYVLAWDGDFMAKASDVKKIIEKQGEFICCTQPTSSDPVFVITDKSGQQASGFSRVHGALEWSGPAKIKRENISYNDGNTYNLLEPLLP
;
A
#
# COMPACT_ATOMS: atom_id res chain seq x y z
N MET A 1 -7.44 1.93 18.10
CA MET A 1 -6.85 2.03 16.74
C MET A 1 -7.18 3.38 16.16
N LYS A 2 -6.23 4.04 15.52
CA LYS A 2 -6.42 5.34 14.86
C LYS A 2 -5.91 5.30 13.43
N PHE A 3 -6.69 5.88 12.51
CA PHE A 3 -6.33 6.10 11.12
C PHE A 3 -5.94 7.58 10.96
N VAL A 4 -4.70 7.83 10.59
CA VAL A 4 -4.16 9.18 10.40
C VAL A 4 -3.94 9.41 8.91
N PHE A 5 -4.61 10.40 8.36
CA PHE A 5 -4.58 10.73 6.93
C PHE A 5 -3.86 12.05 6.69
N ASP A 6 -2.94 12.07 5.74
CA ASP A 6 -2.57 13.34 5.11
C ASP A 6 -3.76 13.91 4.33
N LEU A 7 -3.74 15.21 4.07
CA LEU A 7 -4.80 15.91 3.34
C LEU A 7 -4.49 16.00 1.85
N ASP A 8 -3.39 16.67 1.53
CA ASP A 8 -3.03 17.04 0.16
C ASP A 8 -2.53 15.82 -0.61
N GLY A 9 -3.07 15.55 -1.80
CA GLY A 9 -2.68 14.38 -2.60
C GLY A 9 -3.13 13.03 -2.04
N THR A 10 -3.63 13.01 -0.80
CA THR A 10 -4.15 11.80 -0.13
C THR A 10 -5.68 11.84 -0.03
N LEU A 11 -6.25 12.77 0.72
CA LEU A 11 -7.70 12.94 0.80
C LEU A 11 -8.23 13.79 -0.35
N THR A 12 -7.46 14.75 -0.84
CA THR A 12 -7.78 15.52 -2.06
C THR A 12 -7.30 14.77 -3.30
N LYS A 13 -8.00 14.95 -4.43
CA LYS A 13 -7.61 14.34 -5.72
C LYS A 13 -6.35 14.94 -6.34
N TYR A 14 -5.91 16.08 -5.84
CA TYR A 14 -4.71 16.80 -6.28
C TYR A 14 -4.16 17.67 -5.16
N GLU A 15 -2.92 18.11 -5.31
CA GLU A 15 -2.23 19.02 -4.41
C GLU A 15 -2.95 20.37 -4.32
N THR A 16 -3.17 20.89 -3.10
CA THR A 16 -3.88 22.16 -2.89
C THR A 16 -3.02 23.37 -3.24
N LEU A 17 -1.71 23.34 -2.96
CA LEU A 17 -0.82 24.45 -3.23
C LEU A 17 -0.74 24.87 -4.69
N PRO A 18 -0.64 23.97 -5.69
CA PRO A 18 -0.73 24.34 -7.10
C PRO A 18 -2.06 25.01 -7.46
N ALA A 19 -3.18 24.58 -6.87
CA ALA A 19 -4.49 25.20 -7.11
C ALA A 19 -4.53 26.65 -6.58
N ILE A 20 -4.01 26.87 -5.36
CA ILE A 20 -3.85 28.22 -4.80
C ILE A 20 -2.95 29.07 -5.69
N ALA A 21 -1.79 28.51 -6.08
CA ALA A 21 -0.82 29.21 -6.92
C ALA A 21 -1.43 29.71 -8.25
N ALA A 22 -2.16 28.84 -8.93
CA ALA A 22 -2.82 29.15 -10.20
C ALA A 22 -3.91 30.23 -10.05
N LYS A 23 -4.69 30.16 -8.96
CA LYS A 23 -5.75 31.14 -8.69
C LYS A 23 -5.19 32.55 -8.41
N PHE A 24 -4.07 32.64 -7.69
CA PHE A 24 -3.54 33.92 -7.20
C PHE A 24 -2.28 34.38 -7.94
N GLY A 25 -1.86 33.68 -9.02
CA GLY A 25 -0.79 34.10 -9.90
C GLY A 25 0.63 34.03 -9.32
N VAL A 26 0.88 33.09 -8.39
CA VAL A 26 2.16 32.88 -7.71
C VAL A 26 2.84 31.55 -8.08
N GLU A 27 2.50 30.96 -9.23
CA GLU A 27 2.95 29.63 -9.65
C GLU A 27 4.48 29.54 -9.75
N LYS A 28 5.13 30.58 -10.31
CA LYS A 28 6.57 30.55 -10.55
C LYS A 28 7.36 30.50 -9.25
N GLU A 29 6.98 31.32 -8.29
CA GLU A 29 7.63 31.45 -7.00
C GLU A 29 7.46 30.16 -6.18
N LEU A 30 6.24 29.62 -6.15
CA LEU A 30 5.92 28.36 -5.46
C LEU A 30 6.61 27.16 -6.11
N ALA A 31 6.63 27.08 -7.45
CA ALA A 31 7.32 26.02 -8.18
C ALA A 31 8.83 26.03 -7.91
N MET A 32 9.48 27.20 -7.91
CA MET A 32 10.90 27.32 -7.57
C MET A 32 11.21 26.85 -6.14
N LEU A 33 10.34 27.15 -5.19
CA LEU A 33 10.52 26.73 -3.79
C LEU A 33 10.28 25.22 -3.64
N THR A 34 9.32 24.68 -4.36
CA THR A 34 9.06 23.22 -4.42
C THR A 34 10.27 22.48 -4.96
N ASP A 35 10.85 22.95 -6.07
CA ASP A 35 12.06 22.37 -6.67
C ASP A 35 13.24 22.35 -5.67
N LYS A 36 13.48 23.46 -4.97
CA LYS A 36 14.55 23.55 -3.96
C LYS A 36 14.31 22.57 -2.80
N THR A 37 13.05 22.41 -2.38
CA THR A 37 12.68 21.48 -1.32
C THR A 37 12.90 20.02 -1.73
N ILE A 38 12.51 19.67 -2.97
CA ILE A 38 12.71 18.33 -3.52
C ILE A 38 14.18 17.97 -3.66
N ARG A 39 15.03 18.96 -4.06
CA ARG A 39 16.49 18.77 -4.17
C ARG A 39 17.20 18.71 -2.81
N GLY A 40 16.50 19.05 -1.71
CA GLY A 40 17.10 19.13 -0.40
C GLY A 40 17.86 20.43 -0.11
N ASP A 41 17.78 21.43 -1.01
CA ASP A 41 18.42 22.73 -0.84
C ASP A 41 17.76 23.56 0.27
N VAL A 42 16.47 23.32 0.54
CA VAL A 42 15.68 23.97 1.60
C VAL A 42 14.95 22.90 2.40
N PRO A 43 15.09 22.89 3.75
CA PRO A 43 14.32 21.99 4.61
C PRO A 43 12.81 22.19 4.42
N PHE A 44 12.03 21.10 4.51
CA PHE A 44 10.57 21.14 4.34
C PHE A 44 9.89 22.21 5.21
N LEU A 45 10.26 22.27 6.50
CA LEU A 45 9.69 23.23 7.45
C LEU A 45 9.95 24.69 7.01
N GLU A 46 11.17 24.99 6.59
CA GLU A 46 11.54 26.32 6.12
C GLU A 46 10.80 26.66 4.82
N SER A 47 10.72 25.71 3.89
CA SER A 47 9.94 25.83 2.66
C SER A 47 8.48 26.12 2.95
N PHE A 48 7.87 25.42 3.91
CA PHE A 48 6.48 25.64 4.29
C PHE A 48 6.27 27.06 4.84
N ILE A 49 7.12 27.52 5.76
CA ILE A 49 7.05 28.90 6.31
C ILE A 49 7.17 29.94 5.18
N GLN A 50 8.09 29.72 4.22
CA GLN A 50 8.24 30.62 3.07
C GLN A 50 6.98 30.64 2.19
N ARG A 51 6.33 29.49 1.94
CA ARG A 51 5.06 29.40 1.19
C ARG A 51 3.95 30.18 1.90
N VAL A 52 3.80 29.99 3.20
CA VAL A 52 2.80 30.75 3.98
C VAL A 52 3.07 32.26 3.87
N LYS A 53 4.35 32.66 3.95
CA LYS A 53 4.73 34.07 3.81
C LYS A 53 4.43 34.64 2.42
N MET A 54 4.62 33.86 1.35
CA MET A 54 4.27 34.28 -0.02
C MET A 54 2.76 34.48 -0.18
N LEU A 55 1.95 33.65 0.48
CA LEU A 55 0.49 33.71 0.45
C LEU A 55 -0.11 34.61 1.53
N SER A 56 0.72 35.20 2.42
CA SER A 56 0.26 35.93 3.63
C SER A 56 -0.51 37.21 3.32
N GLU A 57 -0.40 37.77 2.13
CA GLU A 57 -1.12 38.98 1.71
C GLU A 57 -2.49 38.68 1.10
N ILE A 58 -2.78 37.40 0.83
CA ILE A 58 -4.08 36.93 0.33
C ILE A 58 -5.00 36.72 1.53
N ASP A 59 -6.26 37.15 1.41
CA ASP A 59 -7.24 36.92 2.47
C ASP A 59 -7.42 35.40 2.68
N PRO A 60 -7.19 34.88 3.88
CA PRO A 60 -7.37 33.46 4.16
C PRO A 60 -8.75 32.93 3.80
N SER A 61 -9.79 33.76 3.85
CA SER A 61 -11.14 33.37 3.46
C SER A 61 -11.26 33.04 1.98
N GLU A 62 -10.57 33.75 1.10
CA GLU A 62 -10.53 33.47 -0.33
C GLU A 62 -9.84 32.14 -0.64
N ILE A 63 -8.75 31.83 0.10
CA ILE A 63 -8.07 30.53 0.00
C ILE A 63 -8.97 29.42 0.55
N SER A 64 -9.62 29.65 1.69
CA SER A 64 -10.54 28.68 2.32
C SER A 64 -11.73 28.37 1.41
N GLU A 65 -12.33 29.36 0.77
CA GLU A 65 -13.39 29.19 -0.20
C GLU A 65 -12.94 28.34 -1.40
N LEU A 66 -11.77 28.68 -1.97
CA LEU A 66 -11.17 27.90 -3.08
C LEU A 66 -10.94 26.43 -2.65
N LEU A 67 -10.36 26.20 -1.48
CA LEU A 67 -10.08 24.84 -1.01
C LEU A 67 -11.35 24.09 -0.61
N SER A 68 -12.40 24.79 -0.21
CA SER A 68 -13.68 24.16 0.07
C SER A 68 -14.31 23.51 -1.18
N GLU A 69 -13.95 23.94 -2.39
CA GLU A 69 -14.44 23.38 -3.65
C GLU A 69 -13.57 22.24 -4.21
N VAL A 70 -12.41 21.96 -3.57
CA VAL A 70 -11.50 20.91 -4.00
C VAL A 70 -12.19 19.54 -3.96
N GLU A 71 -12.01 18.78 -5.03
CA GLU A 71 -12.50 17.42 -5.12
C GLU A 71 -11.74 16.49 -4.16
N VAL A 72 -12.48 15.67 -3.43
CA VAL A 72 -11.94 14.68 -2.49
C VAL A 72 -12.17 13.25 -2.98
N ASN A 73 -11.34 12.33 -2.51
CA ASN A 73 -11.46 10.91 -2.76
C ASN A 73 -12.69 10.35 -2.04
N GLN A 74 -13.70 9.94 -2.80
CA GLN A 74 -15.04 9.67 -2.28
C GLN A 74 -15.11 8.42 -1.39
N HIS A 75 -14.35 7.37 -1.71
CA HIS A 75 -14.33 6.16 -0.89
C HIS A 75 -13.59 6.38 0.43
N LEU A 76 -12.56 7.24 0.44
CA LEU A 76 -11.89 7.67 1.68
C LEU A 76 -12.81 8.57 2.51
N LEU A 77 -13.51 9.52 1.89
CA LEU A 77 -14.51 10.34 2.58
C LEU A 77 -15.57 9.45 3.23
N GLN A 78 -16.12 8.48 2.50
CA GLN A 78 -17.11 7.55 3.03
C GLN A 78 -16.55 6.76 4.23
N PHE A 79 -15.33 6.19 4.12
CA PHE A 79 -14.69 5.48 5.21
C PHE A 79 -14.54 6.35 6.46
N ILE A 80 -14.10 7.60 6.30
CA ILE A 80 -13.92 8.53 7.42
C ILE A 80 -15.27 8.89 8.05
N LEU A 81 -16.31 9.17 7.26
CA LEU A 81 -17.64 9.48 7.78
C LEU A 81 -18.26 8.30 8.56
N GLU A 82 -18.02 7.07 8.12
CA GLU A 82 -18.46 5.85 8.82
C GLU A 82 -17.66 5.56 10.10
N ASN A 83 -16.44 6.12 10.24
CA ASN A 83 -15.48 5.82 11.31
C ASN A 83 -14.86 7.08 11.94
N ASN A 84 -15.58 8.16 12.00
CA ASN A 84 -15.06 9.50 12.31
C ASN A 84 -14.32 9.60 13.65
N SER A 85 -14.74 8.86 14.68
CA SER A 85 -14.08 8.82 16.00
C SER A 85 -12.69 8.18 15.97
N ASP A 86 -12.40 7.37 14.96
CA ASP A 86 -11.13 6.64 14.81
C ASP A 86 -10.21 7.31 13.77
N CYS A 87 -10.68 8.33 13.06
CA CYS A 87 -9.97 9.01 11.99
C CYS A 87 -9.49 10.39 12.43
N ILE A 88 -8.27 10.73 12.00
CA ILE A 88 -7.65 12.05 12.23
C ILE A 88 -7.02 12.52 10.93
N ILE A 89 -7.31 13.75 10.52
CA ILE A 89 -6.61 14.42 9.41
C ILE A 89 -5.38 15.14 9.98
N ALA A 90 -4.22 14.92 9.38
CA ALA A 90 -2.94 15.49 9.80
C ALA A 90 -2.29 16.25 8.63
N THR A 91 -2.43 17.57 8.58
CA THR A 91 -1.87 18.38 7.50
C THR A 91 -0.94 19.47 8.02
N GLY A 92 0.13 19.74 7.30
CA GLY A 92 1.00 20.88 7.56
C GLY A 92 0.35 22.23 7.27
N ASN A 93 -0.74 22.27 6.53
CA ASN A 93 -1.39 23.51 6.10
C ASN A 93 -1.87 24.39 7.26
N TYR A 94 -2.00 25.69 6.98
CA TYR A 94 -2.53 26.66 7.94
C TYR A 94 -4.05 26.48 8.12
N ARG A 95 -4.52 26.48 9.39
CA ARG A 95 -5.93 26.28 9.76
C ARG A 95 -6.89 27.14 8.94
N GLY A 96 -6.63 28.44 8.86
CA GLY A 96 -7.49 29.40 8.16
C GLY A 96 -7.68 29.11 6.67
N TRP A 97 -6.87 28.24 6.06
CA TRP A 97 -7.04 27.81 4.68
C TRP A 97 -7.83 26.52 4.56
N VAL A 98 -7.63 25.55 5.46
CA VAL A 98 -8.12 24.17 5.28
C VAL A 98 -9.33 23.81 6.13
N GLU A 99 -9.77 24.71 7.03
CA GLU A 99 -10.84 24.43 7.98
C GLU A 99 -12.13 23.96 7.30
N GLN A 100 -12.66 24.73 6.32
CA GLN A 100 -13.88 24.36 5.60
C GLN A 100 -13.73 23.02 4.82
N LEU A 101 -12.54 22.75 4.29
CA LEU A 101 -12.27 21.48 3.61
C LEU A 101 -12.24 20.32 4.61
N CYS A 102 -11.56 20.47 5.75
CA CYS A 102 -11.48 19.44 6.78
C CYS A 102 -12.84 19.13 7.43
N GLU A 103 -13.69 20.13 7.61
CA GLU A 103 -15.04 19.97 8.18
C GLU A 103 -15.94 19.03 7.36
N LYS A 104 -15.69 18.86 6.06
CA LYS A 104 -16.41 17.90 5.22
C LYS A 104 -16.29 16.46 5.73
N PHE A 105 -15.17 16.13 6.35
CA PHE A 105 -14.87 14.78 6.83
C PHE A 105 -15.48 14.45 8.20
N LYS A 106 -15.92 15.46 8.95
CA LYS A 106 -16.55 15.32 10.28
C LYS A 106 -15.75 14.50 11.28
N CYS A 107 -14.44 14.54 11.19
CA CYS A 107 -13.49 13.89 12.10
C CYS A 107 -12.54 14.91 12.73
N GLU A 108 -11.72 14.47 13.68
CA GLU A 108 -10.65 15.31 14.23
C GLU A 108 -9.66 15.69 13.12
N TYR A 109 -9.14 16.94 13.16
CA TYR A 109 -8.06 17.35 12.30
C TYR A 109 -7.02 18.18 13.07
N ARG A 110 -5.77 18.01 12.69
CA ARG A 110 -4.60 18.71 13.23
C ARG A 110 -3.87 19.41 12.07
N CYS A 111 -3.57 20.68 12.28
CA CYS A 111 -2.95 21.53 11.26
C CYS A 111 -2.12 22.63 11.92
N SER A 112 -1.41 23.41 11.12
CA SER A 112 -0.65 24.55 11.62
C SER A 112 -1.54 25.68 12.06
N GLU A 113 -1.19 26.35 13.16
CA GLU A 113 -1.94 27.44 13.77
C GLU A 113 -1.27 28.79 13.47
N GLY A 114 -2.07 29.83 13.42
CA GLY A 114 -1.62 31.19 13.19
C GLY A 114 -2.73 32.21 13.39
N SER A 115 -2.42 33.47 13.17
CA SER A 115 -3.36 34.59 13.26
C SER A 115 -3.07 35.64 12.20
N LEU A 116 -4.02 36.52 11.96
CA LEU A 116 -3.81 37.70 11.12
C LEU A 116 -3.20 38.81 11.98
N ILE A 117 -2.01 39.26 11.60
CA ILE A 117 -1.32 40.42 12.19
C ILE A 117 -1.10 41.43 11.07
N ASP A 118 -1.64 42.62 11.22
CA ASP A 118 -1.61 43.69 10.20
C ASP A 118 -2.08 43.20 8.80
N GLY A 119 -3.13 42.34 8.79
CA GLY A 119 -3.69 41.80 7.57
C GLY A 119 -2.89 40.65 6.92
N LYS A 120 -1.79 40.20 7.55
CA LYS A 120 -0.94 39.11 7.05
C LYS A 120 -1.00 37.88 7.94
N VAL A 121 -1.05 36.69 7.32
CA VAL A 121 -0.98 35.42 8.06
C VAL A 121 0.41 35.27 8.70
N THR A 122 0.39 35.10 10.03
CA THR A 122 1.57 34.83 10.83
C THR A 122 1.37 33.54 11.59
N LEU A 123 2.23 32.53 11.33
CA LEU A 123 2.17 31.25 12.02
C LEU A 123 2.63 31.40 13.47
N SER A 124 1.85 30.87 14.40
CA SER A 124 2.20 30.74 15.83
C SER A 124 2.74 29.36 16.16
N LYS A 125 2.28 28.31 15.42
CA LYS A 125 2.71 26.93 15.60
C LYS A 125 2.66 26.19 14.26
N VAL A 126 3.76 25.60 13.87
CA VAL A 126 3.79 24.66 12.73
C VAL A 126 3.46 23.27 13.25
N PHE A 127 2.53 22.60 12.59
CA PHE A 127 2.15 21.25 12.94
C PHE A 127 3.11 20.23 12.30
N ILE A 128 3.55 19.28 13.10
CA ILE A 128 4.46 18.20 12.71
C ILE A 128 3.73 16.87 12.89
N LYS A 129 3.59 16.09 11.81
CA LYS A 129 2.79 14.87 11.75
C LYS A 129 3.33 13.77 12.66
N ASP A 130 4.65 13.64 12.76
CA ASP A 130 5.29 12.62 13.60
C ASP A 130 5.05 12.84 15.10
N ASP A 131 4.88 14.09 15.55
CA ASP A 131 4.53 14.36 16.94
C ASP A 131 3.11 13.84 17.29
N LEU A 132 2.17 13.91 16.34
CA LEU A 132 0.84 13.31 16.53
C LEU A 132 0.95 11.79 16.63
N VAL A 133 1.72 11.15 15.74
CA VAL A 133 1.89 9.68 15.77
C VAL A 133 2.54 9.25 17.09
N LYS A 134 3.57 9.96 17.58
CA LYS A 134 4.19 9.71 18.89
C LYS A 134 3.16 9.83 20.02
N GLU A 135 2.36 10.91 20.03
CA GLU A 135 1.30 11.12 21.02
C GLU A 135 0.31 9.94 21.05
N LEU A 136 -0.13 9.47 19.88
CA LEU A 136 -1.05 8.35 19.77
C LEU A 136 -0.41 7.04 20.25
N LYS A 137 0.85 6.80 19.90
CA LYS A 137 1.61 5.61 20.34
C LYS A 137 1.82 5.61 21.87
N GLU A 138 2.11 6.75 22.47
CA GLU A 138 2.23 6.91 23.94
C GLU A 138 0.91 6.60 24.66
N LYS A 139 -0.24 6.83 24.01
CA LYS A 139 -1.57 6.45 24.52
C LYS A 139 -1.90 4.97 24.27
N GLY A 140 -1.00 4.19 23.68
CA GLY A 140 -1.20 2.77 23.37
C GLY A 140 -2.09 2.52 22.16
N GLU A 141 -2.30 3.51 21.30
CA GLU A 141 -3.08 3.33 20.08
C GLU A 141 -2.29 2.55 19.01
N PHE A 142 -3.01 1.68 18.30
CA PHE A 142 -2.53 1.11 17.04
C PHE A 142 -2.78 2.14 15.94
N VAL A 143 -1.72 2.59 15.28
CA VAL A 143 -1.75 3.70 14.31
C VAL A 143 -1.56 3.21 12.89
N VAL A 144 -2.52 3.50 12.03
CA VAL A 144 -2.43 3.34 10.57
C VAL A 144 -2.22 4.73 9.98
N PHE A 145 -1.09 4.96 9.31
CA PHE A 145 -0.78 6.24 8.68
C PHE A 145 -0.89 6.14 7.16
N ILE A 146 -1.61 7.09 6.55
CA ILE A 146 -1.83 7.17 5.11
C ILE A 146 -1.35 8.52 4.61
N GLY A 147 -0.40 8.53 3.67
CA GLY A 147 0.19 9.75 3.10
C GLY A 147 0.92 9.50 1.79
N ASP A 148 1.36 10.56 1.13
CA ASP A 148 1.95 10.52 -0.21
C ASP A 148 3.27 11.27 -0.33
N GLY A 149 3.55 12.21 0.58
CA GLY A 149 4.66 13.17 0.50
C GLY A 149 5.89 12.84 1.36
N ASN A 150 7.03 13.49 1.08
CA ASN A 150 8.24 13.37 1.89
C ASN A 150 8.05 13.78 3.36
N ASN A 151 7.13 14.70 3.63
CA ASN A 151 6.78 15.17 4.97
C ASN A 151 6.03 14.13 5.81
N ASP A 152 5.63 13.01 5.21
CA ASP A 152 4.95 11.90 5.87
C ASP A 152 5.91 10.81 6.34
N THR A 153 7.16 10.86 5.88
CA THR A 153 8.14 9.78 6.02
C THR A 153 8.33 9.36 7.48
N GLU A 154 8.55 10.32 8.37
CA GLU A 154 8.80 10.02 9.78
C GLU A 154 7.53 9.57 10.50
N ALA A 155 6.38 10.16 10.23
CA ALA A 155 5.10 9.73 10.74
C ALA A 155 4.77 8.29 10.33
N MET A 156 5.02 7.95 9.05
CA MET A 156 4.84 6.60 8.54
C MET A 156 5.78 5.59 9.21
N ARG A 157 7.04 5.95 9.39
CA ARG A 157 8.05 5.10 10.07
C ARG A 157 7.66 4.77 11.52
N LEU A 158 6.98 5.67 12.20
CA LEU A 158 6.56 5.53 13.61
C LEU A 158 5.23 4.79 13.76
N SER A 159 4.45 4.68 12.70
CA SER A 159 3.14 4.01 12.71
C SER A 159 3.28 2.48 12.76
N ASP A 160 2.19 1.77 13.10
CA ASP A 160 2.13 0.30 13.08
C ASP A 160 1.87 -0.24 11.67
N VAL A 161 1.21 0.58 10.85
CA VAL A 161 0.97 0.31 9.42
C VAL A 161 1.15 1.59 8.64
N GLY A 162 2.05 1.56 7.67
CA GLY A 162 2.27 2.65 6.73
C GLY A 162 1.68 2.33 5.36
N ILE A 163 0.80 3.20 4.86
CA ILE A 163 0.20 3.06 3.53
C ILE A 163 0.57 4.28 2.68
N ALA A 164 1.37 4.06 1.65
CA ALA A 164 1.66 5.11 0.67
C ALA A 164 0.48 5.26 -0.29
N CYS A 165 -0.04 6.48 -0.42
CA CYS A 165 -1.16 6.81 -1.29
C CYS A 165 -0.66 7.27 -2.65
N GLY A 166 -0.96 6.52 -3.71
CA GLY A 166 -0.59 6.83 -5.09
C GLY A 166 -1.76 7.32 -5.95
N ILE A 167 -2.86 7.78 -5.35
CA ILE A 167 -4.09 8.11 -6.08
C ILE A 167 -3.91 9.38 -6.92
N ALA A 168 -3.37 10.43 -6.33
CA ALA A 168 -3.19 11.73 -7.01
C ALA A 168 -1.93 11.75 -7.89
N HIS A 169 -0.84 11.19 -7.40
CA HIS A 169 0.47 11.12 -8.09
C HIS A 169 1.31 9.96 -7.52
N GLN A 170 2.49 9.74 -8.08
CA GLN A 170 3.43 8.76 -7.54
C GLN A 170 3.87 9.17 -6.13
N PRO A 171 3.77 8.30 -5.11
CA PRO A 171 4.23 8.60 -3.77
C PRO A 171 5.72 8.90 -3.72
N ALA A 172 6.14 9.68 -2.72
CA ALA A 172 7.54 10.01 -2.51
C ALA A 172 8.41 8.75 -2.36
N THR A 173 9.61 8.77 -2.94
CA THR A 173 10.54 7.63 -2.87
C THR A 173 10.88 7.26 -1.43
N SER A 174 10.98 8.24 -0.53
CA SER A 174 11.21 8.01 0.90
C SER A 174 10.10 7.18 1.55
N LEU A 175 8.83 7.40 1.18
CA LEU A 175 7.70 6.60 1.64
C LEU A 175 7.75 5.17 1.08
N MET A 176 8.06 5.03 -0.21
CA MET A 176 8.15 3.73 -0.88
C MET A 176 9.23 2.81 -0.29
N GLN A 177 10.21 3.38 0.43
CA GLN A 177 11.26 2.64 1.13
C GLN A 177 10.86 2.17 2.54
N LEU A 178 9.74 2.66 3.07
CA LEU A 178 9.34 2.43 4.46
C LEU A 178 7.91 1.88 4.60
N CYS A 179 7.04 2.15 3.63
CA CYS A 179 5.64 1.76 3.72
C CYS A 179 5.47 0.24 3.69
N ASP A 180 4.44 -0.24 4.37
CA ASP A 180 4.00 -1.64 4.27
C ASP A 180 3.24 -1.89 2.96
N PHE A 181 2.46 -0.91 2.54
CA PHE A 181 1.60 -1.01 1.36
C PHE A 181 1.64 0.27 0.52
N VAL A 182 1.42 0.13 -0.80
CA VAL A 182 1.10 1.26 -1.67
C VAL A 182 -0.13 0.95 -2.50
N ILE A 183 -1.03 1.93 -2.63
CA ILE A 183 -2.34 1.78 -3.30
C ILE A 183 -2.59 3.00 -4.19
N TYR A 184 -3.07 2.75 -5.41
CA TYR A 184 -3.24 3.75 -6.47
C TYR A 184 -4.70 3.98 -6.87
N ASP A 185 -5.64 3.40 -6.14
CA ASP A 185 -7.07 3.49 -6.42
C ASP A 185 -7.87 3.76 -5.15
N ASP A 186 -8.74 4.78 -5.20
CA ASP A 186 -9.56 5.26 -4.05
C ASP A 186 -10.48 4.15 -3.52
N LYS A 187 -11.17 3.42 -4.40
CA LYS A 187 -12.05 2.31 -4.01
C LYS A 187 -11.27 1.21 -3.30
N THR A 188 -10.12 0.85 -3.85
CA THR A 188 -9.23 -0.19 -3.29
C THR A 188 -8.68 0.21 -1.94
N LEU A 189 -8.26 1.47 -1.77
CA LEU A 189 -7.77 1.96 -0.48
C LEU A 189 -8.90 1.96 0.56
N GLY A 190 -10.08 2.50 0.22
CA GLY A 190 -11.25 2.49 1.11
C GLY A 190 -11.65 1.07 1.54
N ARG A 191 -11.62 0.09 0.63
CA ARG A 191 -11.85 -1.33 0.92
C ARG A 191 -10.78 -1.88 1.87
N PHE A 192 -9.51 -1.61 1.61
CA PHE A 192 -8.41 -2.10 2.43
C PHE A 192 -8.46 -1.54 3.86
N LEU A 193 -8.81 -0.26 4.04
CA LEU A 193 -9.00 0.33 5.38
C LEU A 193 -10.12 -0.38 6.16
N LYS A 194 -11.21 -0.81 5.49
CA LYS A 194 -12.27 -1.61 6.11
C LYS A 194 -11.75 -2.98 6.55
N GLN A 195 -10.87 -3.62 5.77
CA GLN A 195 -10.23 -4.90 6.13
C GLN A 195 -9.27 -4.74 7.33
N ILE A 196 -8.54 -3.62 7.42
CA ILE A 196 -7.69 -3.32 8.59
C ILE A 196 -8.56 -3.14 9.85
N LYS A 197 -9.72 -2.50 9.71
CA LYS A 197 -10.61 -2.21 10.84
C LYS A 197 -11.30 -3.45 11.39
N SER A 198 -11.71 -4.35 10.53
CA SER A 198 -12.46 -5.56 10.91
C SER A 198 -12.25 -6.70 9.92
N GLU A 199 -12.28 -7.89 10.46
CA GLU A 199 -12.26 -9.11 9.65
C GLU A 199 -13.46 -9.18 8.73
N GLN A 200 -13.23 -9.62 7.50
CA GLN A 200 -14.25 -9.76 6.46
C GLN A 200 -14.13 -11.12 5.79
N ASP A 201 -15.27 -11.64 5.36
CA ASP A 201 -15.35 -12.91 4.59
C ASP A 201 -14.90 -12.68 3.15
N GLY A 202 -14.43 -13.75 2.51
CA GLY A 202 -14.06 -13.74 1.10
C GLY A 202 -12.69 -14.33 0.81
N GLN A 203 -12.13 -14.01 -0.35
CA GLN A 203 -10.84 -14.52 -0.79
C GLN A 203 -9.92 -13.40 -1.24
N THR A 204 -8.75 -13.33 -0.64
CA THR A 204 -7.61 -12.53 -1.09
C THR A 204 -6.70 -13.38 -1.98
N VAL A 205 -6.23 -12.84 -3.10
CA VAL A 205 -5.15 -13.46 -3.87
C VAL A 205 -3.85 -12.74 -3.56
N VAL A 206 -2.83 -13.47 -3.13
CA VAL A 206 -1.49 -12.94 -2.83
C VAL A 206 -0.48 -13.51 -3.82
N VAL A 207 0.11 -12.64 -4.63
CA VAL A 207 1.13 -13.00 -5.63
C VAL A 207 2.51 -12.59 -5.13
N SER A 208 3.41 -13.55 -4.92
CA SER A 208 4.77 -13.32 -4.42
C SER A 208 5.74 -12.95 -5.55
N CYS A 209 6.05 -11.66 -5.70
CA CYS A 209 6.95 -11.12 -6.73
C CYS A 209 8.22 -10.45 -6.17
N ALA A 210 8.50 -10.55 -4.86
CA ALA A 210 9.59 -9.81 -4.21
C ALA A 210 11.01 -10.34 -4.51
N GLY A 211 11.14 -11.59 -4.98
CA GLY A 211 12.42 -12.30 -5.10
C GLY A 211 13.34 -11.78 -6.20
N ILE A 212 14.66 -11.93 -5.99
CA ILE A 212 15.73 -11.49 -6.91
C ILE A 212 15.80 -12.34 -8.19
N GLY A 213 15.27 -13.57 -8.18
CA GLY A 213 15.37 -14.47 -9.34
C GLY A 213 16.79 -14.95 -9.65
N SER A 214 17.65 -15.07 -8.64
CA SER A 214 19.11 -15.36 -8.74
C SER A 214 19.44 -16.58 -9.60
N ARG A 215 18.59 -17.63 -9.58
CA ARG A 215 18.80 -18.86 -10.37
C ARG A 215 18.75 -18.64 -11.89
N LEU A 216 18.05 -17.60 -12.37
CA LEU A 216 17.95 -17.28 -13.80
C LEU A 216 19.13 -16.45 -14.32
N GLY A 217 19.95 -15.85 -13.45
CA GLY A 217 21.10 -15.03 -13.84
C GLY A 217 20.80 -13.80 -14.71
N LEU A 218 19.52 -13.39 -14.80
CA LEU A 218 19.07 -12.34 -15.71
C LEU A 218 19.13 -10.92 -15.11
N GLY A 219 19.47 -10.78 -13.81
CA GLY A 219 19.45 -9.50 -13.11
C GLY A 219 18.06 -8.84 -13.06
N LYS A 220 17.01 -9.61 -13.29
CA LYS A 220 15.61 -9.17 -13.27
C LYS A 220 14.78 -10.05 -12.35
N THR A 221 13.77 -9.44 -11.69
CA THR A 221 12.74 -10.24 -11.01
C THR A 221 12.02 -11.13 -12.02
N LYS A 222 11.67 -12.36 -11.61
CA LYS A 222 11.01 -13.33 -12.49
C LYS A 222 9.67 -12.83 -13.06
N ALA A 223 8.95 -12.02 -12.30
CA ALA A 223 7.68 -11.41 -12.73
C ALA A 223 7.81 -10.58 -14.02
N LEU A 224 8.98 -9.98 -14.27
CA LEU A 224 9.29 -9.17 -15.44
C LEU A 224 9.91 -9.95 -16.61
N VAL A 225 10.11 -11.27 -16.45
CA VAL A 225 10.59 -12.12 -17.55
C VAL A 225 9.47 -12.28 -18.57
N GLU A 226 9.84 -12.18 -19.86
CA GLU A 226 8.87 -12.28 -20.96
C GLU A 226 8.78 -13.71 -21.49
N ILE A 227 7.55 -14.15 -21.71
CA ILE A 227 7.22 -15.38 -22.43
C ILE A 227 6.36 -14.97 -23.62
N ASN A 228 6.83 -15.30 -24.82
CA ASN A 228 6.19 -14.89 -26.07
C ASN A 228 5.97 -13.35 -26.18
N GLY A 229 6.96 -12.55 -25.71
CA GLY A 229 6.89 -11.09 -25.75
C GLY A 229 5.94 -10.45 -24.73
N LYS A 230 5.45 -11.22 -23.77
CA LYS A 230 4.56 -10.74 -22.71
C LYS A 230 5.13 -11.08 -21.33
N PRO A 231 5.35 -10.10 -20.42
CA PRO A 231 5.84 -10.34 -19.06
C PRO A 231 4.93 -11.29 -18.29
N ILE A 232 5.51 -12.15 -17.43
CA ILE A 232 4.77 -13.13 -16.63
C ILE A 232 3.70 -12.46 -15.77
N ILE A 233 4.02 -11.34 -15.12
CA ILE A 233 3.06 -10.62 -14.28
C ILE A 233 1.80 -10.18 -15.05
N LYS A 234 1.91 -9.94 -16.34
CA LYS A 234 0.76 -9.58 -17.17
C LYS A 234 -0.19 -10.78 -17.38
N TYR A 235 0.35 -11.99 -17.52
CA TYR A 235 -0.49 -13.21 -17.54
C TYR A 235 -1.18 -13.40 -16.19
N ILE A 236 -0.48 -13.15 -15.08
CA ILE A 236 -1.03 -13.26 -13.73
C ILE A 236 -2.15 -12.23 -13.51
N CYS A 237 -1.98 -10.98 -13.94
CA CYS A 237 -3.05 -9.98 -13.89
C CYS A 237 -4.28 -10.40 -14.73
N ASP A 238 -4.08 -11.02 -15.88
CA ASP A 238 -5.18 -11.54 -16.70
C ASP A 238 -5.90 -12.71 -16.01
N TYR A 239 -5.18 -13.62 -15.33
CA TYR A 239 -5.77 -14.72 -14.56
C TYR A 239 -6.71 -14.24 -13.45
N PHE A 240 -6.36 -13.14 -12.82
CA PHE A 240 -7.06 -12.59 -11.65
C PHE A 240 -7.83 -11.30 -11.98
N SER A 241 -8.22 -11.09 -13.25
CA SER A 241 -8.93 -9.87 -13.68
C SER A 241 -10.22 -9.60 -12.91
N GLU A 242 -10.94 -10.66 -12.52
CA GLU A 242 -12.21 -10.57 -11.78
C GLU A 242 -12.03 -10.55 -10.24
N ILE A 243 -10.79 -10.65 -9.75
CA ILE A 243 -10.52 -10.65 -8.31
C ILE A 243 -10.39 -9.20 -7.82
N GLU A 244 -11.24 -8.83 -6.86
CA GLU A 244 -11.20 -7.48 -6.27
C GLU A 244 -10.04 -7.33 -5.27
N ASP A 245 -9.75 -8.35 -4.43
CA ASP A 245 -8.64 -8.29 -3.47
C ASP A 245 -7.41 -9.03 -4.02
N LEU A 246 -6.79 -8.41 -5.03
CA LEU A 246 -5.51 -8.85 -5.57
C LEU A 246 -4.37 -8.06 -4.92
N ARG A 247 -3.42 -8.79 -4.34
CA ARG A 247 -2.22 -8.23 -3.72
C ARG A 247 -0.97 -8.78 -4.39
N ILE A 248 -0.04 -7.88 -4.71
CA ILE A 248 1.24 -8.24 -5.31
C ILE A 248 2.33 -7.85 -4.32
N VAL A 249 3.06 -8.84 -3.82
CA VAL A 249 4.19 -8.60 -2.92
C VAL A 249 5.41 -8.25 -3.74
N VAL A 250 5.95 -7.06 -3.51
CA VAL A 250 7.10 -6.52 -4.23
C VAL A 250 8.31 -6.37 -3.30
N GLY A 251 9.50 -6.37 -3.87
CA GLY A 251 10.77 -6.20 -3.16
C GLY A 251 11.84 -5.81 -4.17
N PHE A 252 12.60 -6.78 -4.70
CA PHE A 252 13.57 -6.49 -5.76
C PHE A 252 12.90 -5.90 -7.00
N GLN A 253 13.39 -4.75 -7.48
CA GLN A 253 12.84 -3.99 -8.59
C GLN A 253 11.34 -3.63 -8.42
N ALA A 254 10.91 -3.34 -7.18
CA ALA A 254 9.52 -3.05 -6.83
C ALA A 254 8.88 -2.03 -7.78
N THR A 255 9.54 -0.88 -8.01
CA THR A 255 9.02 0.19 -8.89
C THR A 255 8.74 -0.32 -10.30
N SER A 256 9.64 -1.14 -10.87
CA SER A 256 9.44 -1.68 -12.23
C SER A 256 8.24 -2.64 -12.32
N VAL A 257 7.98 -3.42 -11.28
CA VAL A 257 6.80 -4.29 -11.18
C VAL A 257 5.54 -3.46 -11.04
N ILE A 258 5.53 -2.49 -10.13
CA ILE A 258 4.41 -1.57 -9.88
C ILE A 258 4.05 -0.83 -11.18
N ASP A 259 5.02 -0.17 -11.82
CA ASP A 259 4.80 0.60 -13.05
C ASP A 259 4.21 -0.25 -14.19
N LEU A 260 4.62 -1.51 -14.28
CA LEU A 260 4.07 -2.42 -15.28
C LEU A 260 2.65 -2.84 -14.96
N VAL A 261 2.36 -3.17 -13.69
CA VAL A 261 1.01 -3.55 -13.25
C VAL A 261 0.04 -2.40 -13.39
N LEU A 262 0.44 -1.17 -13.03
CA LEU A 262 -0.39 0.04 -13.14
C LEU A 262 -0.82 0.36 -14.58
N LYS A 263 -0.06 -0.08 -15.59
CA LYS A 263 -0.46 0.01 -17.01
C LYS A 263 -1.57 -0.98 -17.39
N ILE A 264 -1.84 -1.96 -16.52
CA ILE A 264 -2.85 -3.01 -16.74
C ILE A 264 -4.09 -2.74 -15.89
N ARG A 265 -3.87 -2.55 -14.57
CA ARG A 265 -4.93 -2.28 -13.59
C ARG A 265 -4.38 -1.48 -12.40
N LYS A 266 -5.22 -0.63 -11.81
CA LYS A 266 -4.86 0.21 -10.66
C LYS A 266 -5.39 -0.33 -9.32
N ASP A 267 -6.41 -1.19 -9.38
CA ASP A 267 -7.13 -1.76 -8.24
C ASP A 267 -6.37 -2.94 -7.57
N VAL A 268 -5.07 -2.76 -7.40
CA VAL A 268 -4.13 -3.72 -6.80
C VAL A 268 -3.54 -3.11 -5.53
N ILE A 269 -3.41 -3.93 -4.49
CA ILE A 269 -2.65 -3.59 -3.29
C ILE A 269 -1.23 -4.14 -3.47
N PHE A 270 -0.24 -3.27 -3.45
CA PHE A 270 1.16 -3.70 -3.43
C PHE A 270 1.62 -3.74 -1.97
N ALA A 271 2.06 -4.91 -1.52
CA ALA A 271 2.68 -5.11 -0.22
C ALA A 271 4.21 -5.17 -0.37
N PHE A 272 4.94 -4.54 0.53
CA PHE A 272 6.40 -4.55 0.46
C PHE A 272 7.00 -5.65 1.33
N ASN A 273 7.91 -6.42 0.75
CA ASN A 273 8.89 -7.20 1.48
C ASN A 273 10.23 -6.47 1.39
N HIS A 274 10.53 -5.60 2.34
CA HIS A 274 11.78 -4.85 2.38
C HIS A 274 13.00 -5.73 2.67
N ASP A 275 12.78 -6.88 3.32
CA ASP A 275 13.84 -7.85 3.62
C ASP A 275 13.89 -9.03 2.63
N TYR A 276 13.52 -8.76 1.39
CA TYR A 276 13.49 -9.76 0.30
C TYR A 276 14.83 -10.45 0.03
N PHE A 277 15.93 -9.87 0.49
CA PHE A 277 17.26 -10.44 0.30
C PHE A 277 17.53 -11.60 1.27
N HIS A 278 16.99 -11.54 2.49
CA HIS A 278 17.23 -12.53 3.54
C HIS A 278 16.05 -13.48 3.76
N THR A 279 14.87 -13.15 3.22
CA THR A 279 13.65 -13.92 3.38
C THR A 279 13.22 -14.59 2.08
N MET A 280 12.30 -15.56 2.19
CA MET A 280 11.80 -16.32 1.04
C MET A 280 10.30 -16.08 0.81
N THR A 281 9.64 -16.97 0.05
CA THR A 281 8.25 -16.80 -0.37
C THR A 281 7.25 -16.88 0.79
N GLY A 282 7.57 -17.57 1.88
CA GLY A 282 6.73 -17.63 3.10
C GLY A 282 6.59 -16.27 3.76
N ALA A 283 7.68 -15.52 3.93
CA ALA A 283 7.64 -14.16 4.44
C ALA A 283 6.84 -13.23 3.52
N SER A 284 7.07 -13.31 2.20
CA SER A 284 6.31 -12.54 1.22
C SER A 284 4.82 -12.84 1.31
N LEU A 285 4.43 -14.12 1.41
CA LEU A 285 3.03 -14.51 1.59
C LEU A 285 2.44 -13.90 2.87
N ALA A 286 3.12 -14.01 4.01
CA ALA A 286 2.65 -13.49 5.29
C ALA A 286 2.48 -11.95 5.26
N LEU A 287 3.41 -11.22 4.64
CA LEU A 287 3.32 -9.76 4.49
C LEU A 287 2.16 -9.36 3.59
N GLY A 288 1.97 -10.03 2.45
CA GLY A 288 0.85 -9.79 1.55
C GLY A 288 -0.51 -10.17 2.15
N ALA A 289 -0.53 -11.13 3.07
CA ALA A 289 -1.73 -11.60 3.74
C ALA A 289 -2.14 -10.77 4.98
N ARG A 290 -1.36 -9.77 5.40
CA ARG A 290 -1.78 -8.88 6.51
C ARG A 290 -3.13 -8.25 6.18
N PHE A 291 -4.08 -8.34 7.12
CA PHE A 291 -5.46 -7.82 6.96
C PHE A 291 -6.21 -8.40 5.74
N CYS A 292 -5.93 -9.64 5.35
CA CYS A 292 -6.63 -10.33 4.27
C CYS A 292 -8.06 -10.71 4.67
N LEU A 293 -8.84 -11.13 3.68
CA LEU A 293 -10.12 -11.79 3.86
C LEU A 293 -9.92 -13.18 4.51
N ASP A 294 -10.99 -13.92 4.79
CA ASP A 294 -10.91 -15.19 5.54
C ASP A 294 -10.09 -16.28 4.84
N TYR A 295 -9.99 -16.25 3.51
CA TYR A 295 -9.12 -17.14 2.74
C TYR A 295 -8.07 -16.38 1.93
N VAL A 296 -6.88 -16.94 1.84
CA VAL A 296 -5.79 -16.48 0.97
C VAL A 296 -5.49 -17.55 -0.08
N LEU A 297 -5.56 -17.17 -1.35
CA LEU A 297 -4.99 -17.94 -2.44
C LEU A 297 -3.56 -17.43 -2.69
N ALA A 298 -2.57 -18.20 -2.22
CA ALA A 298 -1.16 -17.95 -2.48
C ALA A 298 -0.79 -18.33 -3.92
N TRP A 299 -0.01 -17.47 -4.58
CA TRP A 299 0.44 -17.64 -5.95
C TRP A 299 1.87 -17.16 -6.13
N ASP A 300 2.71 -17.98 -6.76
CA ASP A 300 4.09 -17.56 -7.05
C ASP A 300 4.13 -16.67 -8.30
N GLY A 301 4.94 -15.60 -8.22
CA GLY A 301 5.05 -14.59 -9.28
C GLY A 301 5.67 -15.08 -10.61
N ASP A 302 6.10 -16.33 -10.66
CA ASP A 302 6.63 -17.01 -11.84
C ASP A 302 5.82 -18.25 -12.23
N PHE A 303 4.71 -18.55 -11.53
CA PHE A 303 3.87 -19.70 -11.84
C PHE A 303 2.84 -19.38 -12.91
N MET A 304 2.82 -20.21 -13.94
CA MET A 304 1.89 -20.12 -15.06
C MET A 304 1.12 -21.44 -15.24
N ALA A 305 -0.18 -21.32 -15.48
CA ALA A 305 -1.05 -22.47 -15.73
C ALA A 305 -2.03 -22.17 -16.88
N LYS A 306 -2.73 -23.20 -17.35
CA LYS A 306 -3.81 -23.02 -18.32
C LYS A 306 -4.96 -22.23 -17.66
N ALA A 307 -5.54 -21.29 -18.38
CA ALA A 307 -6.64 -20.47 -17.86
C ALA A 307 -7.81 -21.30 -17.27
N SER A 308 -8.11 -22.46 -17.89
CA SER A 308 -9.13 -23.39 -17.38
C SER A 308 -8.79 -23.96 -16.00
N ASP A 309 -7.52 -24.20 -15.72
CA ASP A 309 -7.08 -24.74 -14.43
C ASP A 309 -6.98 -23.64 -13.38
N VAL A 310 -6.55 -22.43 -13.77
CA VAL A 310 -6.60 -21.24 -12.90
C VAL A 310 -8.03 -20.99 -12.41
N LYS A 311 -9.01 -21.04 -13.31
CA LYS A 311 -10.43 -20.87 -12.94
C LYS A 311 -10.87 -21.90 -11.89
N LYS A 312 -10.54 -23.19 -12.08
CA LYS A 312 -10.83 -24.24 -11.10
C LYS A 312 -10.17 -23.98 -9.74
N ILE A 313 -8.92 -23.51 -9.73
CA ILE A 313 -8.17 -23.18 -8.51
C ILE A 313 -8.88 -22.03 -7.77
N ILE A 314 -9.29 -20.98 -8.47
CA ILE A 314 -9.97 -19.83 -7.88
C ILE A 314 -11.30 -20.26 -7.24
N GLU A 315 -12.10 -21.06 -7.96
CA GLU A 315 -13.45 -21.47 -7.57
C GLU A 315 -13.46 -22.57 -6.48
N LYS A 316 -12.36 -23.30 -6.31
CA LYS A 316 -12.29 -24.40 -5.34
C LYS A 316 -12.45 -23.88 -3.91
N GLN A 317 -13.37 -24.51 -3.17
CA GLN A 317 -13.68 -24.20 -1.78
C GLN A 317 -12.74 -24.93 -0.81
N GLY A 318 -12.60 -24.35 0.39
CA GLY A 318 -11.79 -24.89 1.48
C GLY A 318 -10.28 -24.72 1.27
N GLU A 319 -9.50 -25.28 2.19
CA GLU A 319 -8.04 -25.26 2.14
C GLU A 319 -7.52 -26.37 1.23
N PHE A 320 -6.50 -26.05 0.43
CA PHE A 320 -5.87 -27.04 -0.46
C PHE A 320 -4.47 -26.58 -0.89
N ILE A 321 -3.70 -27.52 -1.38
CA ILE A 321 -2.46 -27.28 -2.14
C ILE A 321 -2.61 -27.86 -3.57
N CYS A 322 -1.93 -27.24 -4.54
CA CYS A 322 -1.91 -27.73 -5.92
C CYS A 322 -0.68 -28.58 -6.17
N CYS A 323 -0.90 -29.72 -6.82
CA CYS A 323 0.14 -30.68 -7.14
C CYS A 323 0.11 -31.05 -8.62
N THR A 324 1.25 -31.49 -9.15
CA THR A 324 1.40 -32.03 -10.50
C THR A 324 2.30 -33.27 -10.49
N GLN A 325 2.41 -33.95 -11.62
CA GLN A 325 3.47 -34.94 -11.81
C GLN A 325 4.83 -34.23 -11.73
N PRO A 326 5.85 -34.85 -11.13
CA PRO A 326 7.17 -34.25 -11.03
C PRO A 326 7.76 -33.89 -12.39
N THR A 327 8.10 -32.61 -12.58
CA THR A 327 8.64 -32.08 -13.84
C THR A 327 9.86 -31.17 -13.62
N SER A 328 10.08 -30.67 -12.41
CA SER A 328 11.21 -29.79 -12.13
C SER A 328 12.49 -30.58 -11.81
N SER A 329 13.63 -29.94 -12.00
CA SER A 329 14.93 -30.50 -11.63
C SER A 329 15.21 -30.50 -10.13
N ASP A 330 14.44 -29.74 -9.35
CA ASP A 330 14.58 -29.56 -7.91
C ASP A 330 13.18 -29.52 -7.24
N PRO A 331 12.44 -30.66 -7.29
CA PRO A 331 11.05 -30.71 -6.84
C PRO A 331 10.91 -30.63 -5.33
N VAL A 332 9.81 -30.03 -4.88
CA VAL A 332 9.25 -30.23 -3.54
C VAL A 332 8.15 -31.26 -3.68
N PHE A 333 8.40 -32.48 -3.26
CA PHE A 333 7.43 -33.55 -3.31
C PHE A 333 6.39 -33.40 -2.22
N VAL A 334 5.15 -33.80 -2.53
CA VAL A 334 4.07 -33.91 -1.57
C VAL A 334 3.93 -35.36 -1.14
N ILE A 335 3.98 -35.56 0.17
CA ILE A 335 3.67 -36.86 0.78
C ILE A 335 2.16 -36.85 1.06
N THR A 336 1.47 -37.91 0.61
CA THR A 336 0.04 -38.05 0.83
C THR A 336 -0.26 -39.21 1.77
N ASP A 337 -1.45 -39.19 2.33
CA ASP A 337 -2.02 -40.33 3.06
C ASP A 337 -2.26 -41.53 2.12
N LYS A 338 -2.73 -42.66 2.67
CA LYS A 338 -3.01 -43.91 1.92
C LYS A 338 -4.09 -43.70 0.85
N SER A 339 -4.98 -42.74 0.97
CA SER A 339 -6.01 -42.42 -0.01
C SER A 339 -5.47 -41.63 -1.21
N GLY A 340 -4.32 -40.98 -1.07
CA GLY A 340 -3.75 -40.05 -2.04
C GLY A 340 -4.46 -38.70 -2.15
N GLN A 341 -5.41 -38.42 -1.24
CA GLN A 341 -6.24 -37.22 -1.30
C GLN A 341 -5.81 -36.14 -0.29
N GLN A 342 -5.11 -36.53 0.77
CA GLN A 342 -4.71 -35.62 1.83
C GLN A 342 -3.18 -35.55 1.89
N ALA A 343 -2.64 -34.32 1.84
CA ALA A 343 -1.22 -34.10 2.05
C ALA A 343 -0.89 -34.28 3.53
N SER A 344 0.19 -34.99 3.84
CA SER A 344 0.68 -35.26 5.19
C SER A 344 2.10 -34.75 5.43
N GLY A 345 2.77 -34.20 4.42
CA GLY A 345 4.11 -33.64 4.54
C GLY A 345 4.71 -33.23 3.20
N PHE A 346 5.87 -32.61 3.27
CA PHE A 346 6.70 -32.30 2.12
C PHE A 346 8.03 -33.06 2.20
N SER A 347 8.65 -33.35 1.05
CA SER A 347 9.94 -34.02 0.95
C SER A 347 10.77 -33.42 -0.18
N ARG A 348 12.10 -33.37 0.02
CA ARG A 348 13.07 -33.00 -1.04
C ARG A 348 13.72 -34.21 -1.67
N VAL A 349 13.36 -35.41 -1.25
CA VAL A 349 14.02 -36.65 -1.64
C VAL A 349 13.16 -37.50 -2.55
N HIS A 350 11.88 -37.69 -2.20
CA HIS A 350 10.98 -38.57 -2.97
C HIS A 350 9.51 -38.21 -2.73
N GLY A 351 8.67 -38.53 -3.70
CA GLY A 351 7.20 -38.44 -3.67
C GLY A 351 6.62 -38.71 -5.05
N ALA A 352 5.33 -39.05 -5.10
CA ALA A 352 4.61 -39.30 -6.33
C ALA A 352 4.13 -38.03 -7.03
N LEU A 353 3.95 -36.96 -6.25
CA LEU A 353 3.46 -35.66 -6.72
C LEU A 353 4.48 -34.58 -6.33
N GLU A 354 4.56 -33.55 -7.16
CA GLU A 354 5.33 -32.32 -6.91
C GLU A 354 4.35 -31.20 -6.55
N TRP A 355 4.67 -30.42 -5.49
CA TRP A 355 3.93 -29.19 -5.19
C TRP A 355 4.19 -28.17 -6.29
N SER A 356 3.10 -27.63 -6.85
CA SER A 356 3.19 -26.71 -7.99
C SER A 356 3.18 -25.23 -7.64
N GLY A 357 3.10 -24.87 -6.36
CA GLY A 357 3.15 -23.47 -5.87
C GLY A 357 1.83 -22.97 -5.29
N PRO A 358 0.68 -22.95 -5.99
CA PRO A 358 -0.55 -22.43 -5.45
C PRO A 358 -1.10 -23.22 -4.26
N ALA A 359 -1.59 -22.45 -3.26
CA ALA A 359 -2.26 -23.00 -2.08
C ALA A 359 -3.38 -22.06 -1.62
N LYS A 360 -4.50 -22.60 -1.16
CA LYS A 360 -5.55 -21.82 -0.48
C LYS A 360 -5.51 -22.14 1.02
N ILE A 361 -5.42 -21.10 1.83
CA ILE A 361 -5.15 -21.18 3.26
C ILE A 361 -6.12 -20.24 3.97
N LYS A 362 -6.66 -20.65 5.11
CA LYS A 362 -7.40 -19.74 5.98
C LYS A 362 -6.47 -18.69 6.59
N ARG A 363 -6.97 -17.47 6.73
CA ARG A 363 -6.27 -16.34 7.36
C ARG A 363 -5.65 -16.71 8.71
N GLU A 364 -6.39 -17.39 9.58
CA GLU A 364 -5.98 -17.80 10.92
C GLU A 364 -4.76 -18.74 10.94
N ASN A 365 -4.51 -19.44 9.82
CA ASN A 365 -3.41 -20.38 9.65
C ASN A 365 -2.14 -19.73 9.06
N ILE A 366 -2.18 -18.43 8.73
CA ILE A 366 -1.04 -17.74 8.14
C ILE A 366 -0.24 -17.05 9.23
N SER A 367 0.99 -17.49 9.43
CA SER A 367 1.96 -16.88 10.33
C SER A 367 3.21 -16.45 9.57
N TYR A 368 3.94 -15.48 10.12
CA TYR A 368 5.21 -15.06 9.54
C TYR A 368 6.24 -16.21 9.60
N ASN A 369 6.90 -16.46 8.47
CA ASN A 369 7.95 -17.48 8.33
C ASN A 369 8.99 -17.01 7.31
N ASP A 370 10.27 -16.98 7.67
CA ASP A 370 11.38 -16.53 6.79
C ASP A 370 11.66 -17.49 5.63
N GLY A 371 11.18 -18.74 5.72
CA GLY A 371 11.39 -19.79 4.73
C GLY A 371 10.50 -19.68 3.50
N ASN A 372 10.41 -20.77 2.77
CA ASN A 372 9.52 -20.89 1.62
C ASN A 372 8.06 -21.08 2.06
N THR A 373 7.12 -20.90 1.14
CA THR A 373 5.69 -21.09 1.40
C THR A 373 5.40 -22.50 1.94
N TYR A 374 6.04 -23.56 1.46
CA TYR A 374 5.82 -24.91 1.97
C TYR A 374 6.25 -25.06 3.44
N ASN A 375 7.21 -24.29 3.94
CA ASN A 375 7.59 -24.29 5.35
C ASN A 375 6.50 -23.67 6.24
N LEU A 376 5.72 -22.73 5.70
CA LEU A 376 4.53 -22.20 6.36
C LEU A 376 3.39 -23.23 6.35
N LEU A 377 3.24 -23.98 5.26
CA LEU A 377 2.17 -24.95 5.09
C LEU A 377 2.39 -26.25 5.88
N GLU A 378 3.63 -26.70 6.02
CA GLU A 378 3.96 -27.98 6.62
C GLU A 378 3.38 -28.21 8.02
N PRO A 379 3.43 -27.23 8.96
CA PRO A 379 2.80 -27.38 10.29
C PRO A 379 1.27 -27.46 10.26
N LEU A 380 0.61 -27.13 9.14
CA LEU A 380 -0.83 -27.14 8.98
C LEU A 380 -1.35 -28.49 8.43
N LEU A 381 -0.43 -29.33 7.98
CA LEU A 381 -0.77 -30.65 7.45
C LEU A 381 -1.09 -31.63 8.57
N PRO A 382 -2.05 -32.55 8.38
CA PRO A 382 -2.47 -33.53 9.39
C PRO A 382 -1.39 -34.57 9.75
#